data_9c9940dc6490b71925fede24488014bb
#
_entry.id   9c9940dc6490b71925fede24488014bb
#
_cell.length_a   1.000
_cell.length_b   1.000
_cell.length_c   1.000
_cell.angle_alpha   90.00
_cell.angle_beta   90.00
_cell.angle_gamma   90.00
#
_symmetry.space_group_name_H-M   'P 1'
#
loop_
_entity.id
_entity.type
_entity.pdbx_description
1 polymer ?
#
loop_
_entity_poly.entity_id
_entity_poly.type
_entity_poly.pdbx_seq_one_letter_code
_entity_poly.pdbx_strand_id
1 'polypeptide(L)'
;GVLLLIPLGYEWLRYRQEFGWRGAWELSLVPAGLAGYIIFLWYQFGDPLLFANAQTVFWGRELTNPLSTLQAAWIDAGQSMPFLLDPATLFLDPRAGPTLEASSGINIAFLAIFLVLMGVGFAVLPPGLSAYSFIVMLLHVLTPSPLIPLLGLPRFMLEAFPLFLVLGLLLSRNRPALVVWLLVSGGLGMALTTLFVTWRWVA
;
A
#
# COMPACT_ATOMS: atom_id res chain seq x y z
N GLY A 1 -6.85 -1.92 -9.08
CA GLY A 1 -7.59 -3.05 -9.67
C GLY A 1 -6.87 -3.69 -10.85
N VAL A 2 -6.36 -2.91 -11.83
CA VAL A 2 -5.76 -3.45 -13.08
C VAL A 2 -4.55 -4.36 -12.83
N LEU A 3 -3.79 -4.13 -11.79
CA LEU A 3 -2.65 -4.98 -11.41
C LEU A 3 -3.06 -6.43 -11.09
N LEU A 4 -4.33 -6.70 -10.82
CA LEU A 4 -4.85 -8.06 -10.66
C LEU A 4 -4.72 -8.90 -11.94
N LEU A 5 -4.52 -8.27 -13.10
CA LEU A 5 -4.18 -8.99 -14.33
C LEU A 5 -2.88 -9.80 -14.20
N ILE A 6 -1.97 -9.42 -13.31
CA ILE A 6 -0.69 -10.12 -13.12
C ILE A 6 -0.91 -11.54 -12.58
N PRO A 7 -1.51 -11.73 -11.38
CA PRO A 7 -1.75 -13.07 -10.85
C PRO A 7 -2.78 -13.84 -11.68
N LEU A 8 -3.87 -13.19 -12.10
CA LEU A 8 -4.92 -13.86 -12.88
C LEU A 8 -4.42 -14.25 -14.27
N GLY A 9 -3.66 -13.38 -14.94
CA GLY A 9 -3.06 -13.70 -16.23
C GLY A 9 -2.01 -14.80 -16.13
N TYR A 10 -1.21 -14.80 -15.04
CA TYR A 10 -0.27 -15.88 -14.77
C TYR A 10 -0.98 -17.23 -14.62
N GLU A 11 -2.06 -17.30 -13.83
CA GLU A 11 -2.83 -18.52 -13.65
C GLU A 11 -3.52 -18.93 -14.95
N TRP A 12 -4.09 -18.00 -15.70
CA TRP A 12 -4.66 -18.30 -17.02
C TRP A 12 -3.62 -18.88 -17.98
N LEU A 13 -2.42 -18.31 -18.06
CA LEU A 13 -1.35 -18.82 -18.91
C LEU A 13 -0.92 -20.22 -18.51
N ARG A 14 -0.87 -20.50 -17.20
CA ARG A 14 -0.50 -21.79 -16.64
C ARG A 14 -1.53 -22.88 -16.94
N TYR A 15 -2.81 -22.53 -16.85
CA TYR A 15 -3.93 -23.47 -17.02
C TYR A 15 -4.74 -23.19 -18.29
N ARG A 16 -4.13 -22.55 -19.30
CA ARG A 16 -4.82 -22.14 -20.54
C ARG A 16 -5.50 -23.26 -21.30
N GLN A 17 -5.04 -24.51 -21.15
CA GLN A 17 -5.64 -25.67 -21.77
C GLN A 17 -6.98 -26.05 -21.12
N GLU A 18 -7.12 -25.79 -19.82
CA GLU A 18 -8.33 -26.04 -19.06
C GLU A 18 -9.35 -24.91 -19.22
N PHE A 19 -8.89 -23.66 -19.09
CA PHE A 19 -9.75 -22.45 -19.15
C PHE A 19 -10.08 -22.02 -20.57
N GLY A 20 -9.24 -22.37 -21.54
CA GLY A 20 -9.42 -21.99 -22.94
C GLY A 20 -9.53 -20.47 -23.14
N TRP A 21 -10.18 -20.07 -24.25
CA TRP A 21 -10.41 -18.64 -24.58
C TRP A 21 -11.44 -17.95 -23.66
N ARG A 22 -12.31 -18.71 -22.99
CA ARG A 22 -13.25 -18.15 -22.01
C ARG A 22 -12.52 -17.45 -20.87
N GLY A 23 -11.46 -18.05 -20.35
CA GLY A 23 -10.63 -17.41 -19.30
C GLY A 23 -10.02 -16.09 -19.76
N ALA A 24 -9.58 -15.99 -21.03
CA ALA A 24 -9.07 -14.72 -21.57
C ALA A 24 -10.15 -13.63 -21.65
N TRP A 25 -11.39 -14.00 -22.02
CA TRP A 25 -12.51 -13.07 -22.02
C TRP A 25 -12.85 -12.59 -20.61
N GLU A 26 -12.88 -13.49 -19.63
CA GLU A 26 -13.13 -13.13 -18.23
C GLU A 26 -12.05 -12.19 -17.69
N LEU A 27 -10.77 -12.39 -18.04
CA LEU A 27 -9.69 -11.47 -17.70
C LEU A 27 -9.90 -10.06 -18.23
N SER A 28 -10.58 -9.90 -19.38
CA SER A 28 -10.84 -8.57 -19.94
C SER A 28 -11.81 -7.73 -19.09
N LEU A 29 -12.57 -8.35 -18.19
CA LEU A 29 -13.45 -7.66 -17.25
C LEU A 29 -12.67 -6.86 -16.21
N VAL A 30 -11.44 -7.27 -15.90
CA VAL A 30 -10.59 -6.54 -14.92
C VAL A 30 -10.28 -5.12 -15.40
N PRO A 31 -9.78 -4.88 -16.62
CA PRO A 31 -9.55 -3.52 -17.10
C PRO A 31 -10.85 -2.81 -17.52
N ALA A 32 -11.97 -3.54 -17.75
CA ALA A 32 -13.23 -2.93 -18.17
C ALA A 32 -13.75 -1.89 -17.16
N GLY A 33 -13.57 -2.13 -15.87
CA GLY A 33 -13.92 -1.15 -14.83
C GLY A 33 -13.15 0.16 -14.97
N LEU A 34 -11.84 0.08 -15.21
CA LEU A 34 -11.02 1.27 -15.47
C LEU A 34 -11.41 1.94 -16.79
N ALA A 35 -11.66 1.17 -17.84
CA ALA A 35 -12.11 1.71 -19.12
C ALA A 35 -13.45 2.46 -18.98
N GLY A 36 -14.40 1.91 -18.25
CA GLY A 36 -15.67 2.58 -17.94
C GLY A 36 -15.45 3.89 -17.19
N TYR A 37 -14.55 3.92 -16.23
CA TYR A 37 -14.19 5.14 -15.49
C TYR A 37 -13.51 6.18 -16.38
N ILE A 38 -12.60 5.77 -17.24
CA ILE A 38 -11.94 6.64 -18.23
C ILE A 38 -12.98 7.27 -19.18
N ILE A 39 -13.93 6.47 -19.68
CA ILE A 39 -15.02 6.94 -20.56
C ILE A 39 -15.90 7.95 -19.80
N PHE A 40 -16.24 7.67 -18.54
CA PHE A 40 -16.99 8.59 -17.69
C PHE A 40 -16.28 9.92 -17.53
N LEU A 41 -14.97 9.92 -17.20
CA LEU A 41 -14.17 11.15 -17.05
C LEU A 41 -14.11 11.93 -18.37
N TRP A 42 -13.93 11.23 -19.48
CA TRP A 42 -13.92 11.87 -20.79
C TRP A 42 -15.26 12.55 -21.10
N TYR A 43 -16.36 11.85 -20.85
CA TYR A 43 -17.69 12.40 -21.09
C TYR A 43 -18.03 13.59 -20.17
N GLN A 44 -17.68 13.50 -18.91
CA GLN A 44 -18.07 14.49 -17.90
C GLN A 44 -17.12 15.70 -17.86
N PHE A 45 -15.84 15.50 -18.07
CA PHE A 45 -14.80 16.52 -17.86
C PHE A 45 -13.95 16.80 -19.11
N GLY A 46 -14.11 16.06 -20.19
CA GLY A 46 -13.32 16.20 -21.41
C GLY A 46 -11.89 15.67 -21.31
N ASP A 47 -11.46 15.16 -20.15
CA ASP A 47 -10.13 14.62 -19.91
C ASP A 47 -10.21 13.17 -19.42
N PRO A 48 -9.87 12.17 -20.28
CA PRO A 48 -9.92 10.76 -19.91
C PRO A 48 -8.88 10.36 -18.87
N LEU A 49 -7.80 11.14 -18.71
CA LEU A 49 -6.70 10.88 -17.78
C LEU A 49 -6.71 11.80 -16.56
N LEU A 50 -7.81 12.48 -16.30
CA LEU A 50 -7.94 13.44 -15.18
C LEU A 50 -7.47 12.85 -13.85
N PHE A 51 -7.75 11.57 -13.57
CA PHE A 51 -7.31 10.91 -12.35
C PHE A 51 -5.79 10.76 -12.25
N ALA A 52 -5.11 10.55 -13.39
CA ALA A 52 -3.64 10.45 -13.44
C ALA A 52 -3.02 11.85 -13.33
N ASN A 53 -3.57 12.83 -14.06
CA ASN A 53 -3.14 14.22 -14.00
C ASN A 53 -3.29 14.79 -12.57
N ALA A 54 -4.36 14.42 -11.87
CA ALA A 54 -4.58 14.81 -10.47
C ALA A 54 -3.46 14.32 -9.53
N GLN A 55 -2.86 13.16 -9.78
CA GLN A 55 -1.73 12.68 -8.97
C GLN A 55 -0.51 13.58 -9.11
N THR A 56 -0.22 14.06 -10.31
CA THR A 56 0.89 14.98 -10.55
C THR A 56 0.57 16.38 -10.04
N VAL A 57 -0.61 16.92 -10.38
CA VAL A 57 -0.98 18.32 -10.07
C VAL A 57 -1.21 18.55 -8.58
N PHE A 58 -1.96 17.66 -7.90
CA PHE A 58 -2.34 17.85 -6.49
C PHE A 58 -1.38 17.18 -5.51
N TRP A 59 -0.80 16.03 -5.88
CA TRP A 59 0.07 15.27 -4.99
C TRP A 59 1.55 15.34 -5.35
N GLY A 60 1.89 15.99 -6.49
CA GLY A 60 3.26 16.12 -6.98
C GLY A 60 3.95 14.78 -7.25
N ARG A 61 3.17 13.70 -7.46
CA ARG A 61 3.72 12.36 -7.66
C ARG A 61 4.25 12.22 -9.07
N GLU A 62 5.55 11.97 -9.17
CA GLU A 62 6.25 11.73 -10.44
C GLU A 62 7.10 10.46 -10.34
N LEU A 63 7.37 9.85 -11.50
CA LEU A 63 8.26 8.70 -11.55
C LEU A 63 9.68 9.11 -11.18
N THR A 64 10.21 8.51 -10.14
CA THR A 64 11.51 8.83 -9.57
C THR A 64 12.36 7.56 -9.41
N ASN A 65 13.66 7.72 -9.31
CA ASN A 65 14.55 6.60 -9.01
C ASN A 65 14.22 6.00 -7.63
N PRO A 66 13.94 4.70 -7.51
CA PRO A 66 13.57 4.08 -6.25
C PRO A 66 14.64 4.21 -5.16
N LEU A 67 15.92 4.23 -5.54
CA LEU A 67 17.01 4.40 -4.57
C LEU A 67 17.02 5.81 -3.97
N SER A 68 16.76 6.85 -4.78
CA SER A 68 16.66 8.22 -4.27
C SER A 68 15.46 8.39 -3.35
N THR A 69 14.33 7.75 -3.67
CA THR A 69 13.14 7.74 -2.81
C THR A 69 13.43 7.08 -1.46
N LEU A 70 14.08 5.92 -1.47
CA LEU A 70 14.45 5.21 -0.24
C LEU A 70 15.46 5.99 0.61
N GLN A 71 16.43 6.63 -0.04
CA GLN A 71 17.40 7.48 0.64
C GLN A 71 16.74 8.69 1.29
N ALA A 72 15.87 9.40 0.56
CA ALA A 72 15.12 10.52 1.11
C ALA A 72 14.22 10.07 2.28
N ALA A 73 13.49 8.96 2.11
CA ALA A 73 12.65 8.40 3.17
C ALA A 73 13.46 8.03 4.43
N TRP A 74 14.67 7.53 4.27
CA TRP A 74 15.55 7.20 5.39
C TRP A 74 16.00 8.45 6.15
N ILE A 75 16.38 9.51 5.42
CA ILE A 75 16.78 10.79 6.01
C ILE A 75 15.60 11.40 6.78
N ASP A 76 14.44 11.46 6.15
CA ASP A 76 13.22 12.00 6.77
C ASP A 76 12.78 11.19 8.00
N ALA A 77 12.92 9.86 7.96
CA ALA A 77 12.65 9.01 9.10
C ALA A 77 13.56 9.32 10.30
N GLY A 78 14.84 9.60 10.04
CA GLY A 78 15.77 10.04 11.08
C GLY A 78 15.33 11.35 11.75
N GLN A 79 14.82 12.29 10.97
CA GLN A 79 14.28 13.56 11.47
C GLN A 79 12.95 13.40 12.21
N SER A 80 12.18 12.35 11.92
CA SER A 80 10.91 12.08 12.59
C SER A 80 11.03 11.39 13.95
N MET A 81 12.20 10.84 14.28
CA MET A 81 12.41 10.09 15.53
C MET A 81 12.08 10.87 16.81
N PRO A 82 12.46 12.14 16.97
CA PRO A 82 12.09 12.91 18.18
C PRO A 82 10.58 12.97 18.39
N PHE A 83 9.80 13.10 17.31
CA PHE A 83 8.33 13.15 17.36
C PHE A 83 7.70 11.79 17.69
N LEU A 84 8.29 10.70 17.20
CA LEU A 84 7.83 9.34 17.51
C LEU A 84 8.14 8.92 18.95
N LEU A 85 9.21 9.45 19.54
CA LEU A 85 9.61 9.12 20.90
C LEU A 85 8.94 10.02 21.96
N ASP A 86 8.23 11.06 21.54
CA ASP A 86 7.46 11.92 22.43
C ASP A 86 5.98 11.51 22.46
N PRO A 87 5.52 10.84 23.55
CA PRO A 87 4.12 10.44 23.67
C PRO A 87 3.14 11.61 23.65
N ALA A 88 3.57 12.81 24.06
CA ALA A 88 2.73 14.00 24.04
C ALA A 88 2.39 14.40 22.61
N THR A 89 3.37 14.33 21.71
CA THR A 89 3.17 14.64 20.28
C THR A 89 2.28 13.60 19.60
N LEU A 90 2.38 12.31 19.97
CA LEU A 90 1.60 11.24 19.35
C LEU A 90 0.15 11.15 19.87
N PHE A 91 -0.06 11.37 21.18
CA PHE A 91 -1.34 10.98 21.81
C PHE A 91 -2.01 12.09 22.62
N LEU A 92 -1.27 13.06 23.13
CA LEU A 92 -1.76 14.00 24.16
C LEU A 92 -2.10 15.39 23.61
N ASP A 93 -1.53 15.83 22.51
CA ASP A 93 -1.94 17.09 21.90
C ASP A 93 -3.23 16.90 21.10
N PRO A 94 -4.37 17.45 21.57
CA PRO A 94 -5.64 17.33 20.84
C PRO A 94 -5.59 18.06 19.48
N ARG A 95 -4.60 18.88 19.22
CA ARG A 95 -4.43 19.66 17.98
C ARG A 95 -3.41 19.04 17.02
N ALA A 96 -2.52 18.19 17.53
CA ALA A 96 -1.58 17.42 16.74
C ALA A 96 -2.04 15.95 16.76
N GLY A 97 -2.68 15.48 15.72
CA GLY A 97 -2.61 14.06 15.40
C GLY A 97 -1.14 13.66 15.17
N PRO A 98 -0.81 12.41 14.83
CA PRO A 98 0.55 12.09 14.41
C PRO A 98 0.93 13.13 13.37
N THR A 99 1.88 13.99 13.73
CA THR A 99 2.27 15.10 12.89
C THR A 99 2.77 14.53 11.57
N LEU A 100 2.64 15.27 10.48
CA LEU A 100 3.21 14.87 9.21
C LEU A 100 4.68 14.44 9.37
N GLU A 101 5.40 15.08 10.29
CA GLU A 101 6.77 14.77 10.63
C GLU A 101 6.95 13.36 11.25
N ALA A 102 6.03 12.91 12.09
CA ALA A 102 6.06 11.55 12.64
C ALA A 102 5.75 10.46 11.58
N SER A 103 5.04 10.83 10.51
CA SER A 103 4.63 9.88 9.45
C SER A 103 5.82 9.23 8.75
N SER A 104 6.93 9.94 8.56
CA SER A 104 8.09 9.39 7.84
C SER A 104 8.68 8.17 8.53
N GLY A 105 8.83 8.21 9.87
CA GLY A 105 9.33 7.08 10.65
C GLY A 105 8.33 5.90 10.64
N ILE A 106 7.03 6.18 10.72
CA ILE A 106 5.99 5.15 10.64
C ILE A 106 6.02 4.49 9.25
N ASN A 107 6.09 5.26 8.18
CA ASN A 107 6.10 4.75 6.82
C ASN A 107 7.31 3.85 6.56
N ILE A 108 8.51 4.21 7.03
CA ILE A 108 9.70 3.38 6.84
C ILE A 108 9.64 2.10 7.68
N ALA A 109 9.09 2.15 8.89
CA ALA A 109 8.87 0.96 9.70
C ALA A 109 7.90 -0.02 9.02
N PHE A 110 6.80 0.48 8.44
CA PHE A 110 5.89 -0.34 7.65
C PHE A 110 6.57 -0.89 6.40
N LEU A 111 7.36 -0.08 5.68
CA LEU A 111 8.11 -0.56 4.52
C LEU A 111 9.02 -1.73 4.92
N ALA A 112 9.74 -1.63 6.03
CA ALA A 112 10.61 -2.70 6.52
C ALA A 112 9.81 -3.98 6.81
N ILE A 113 8.65 -3.88 7.47
CA ILE A 113 7.76 -5.03 7.72
C ILE A 113 7.32 -5.65 6.40
N PHE A 114 6.86 -4.85 5.44
CA PHE A 114 6.39 -5.37 4.16
C PHE A 114 7.52 -5.96 3.30
N LEU A 115 8.74 -5.44 3.40
CA LEU A 115 9.92 -6.05 2.76
C LEU A 115 10.24 -7.43 3.34
N VAL A 116 10.14 -7.59 4.67
CA VAL A 116 10.31 -8.90 5.31
C VAL A 116 9.21 -9.87 4.87
N LEU A 117 7.95 -9.43 4.89
CA LEU A 117 6.82 -10.25 4.41
C LEU A 117 6.99 -10.60 2.92
N MET A 118 7.51 -9.69 2.11
CA MET A 118 7.78 -9.93 0.68
C MET A 118 8.89 -10.97 0.50
N GLY A 119 9.98 -10.89 1.29
CA GLY A 119 11.05 -11.89 1.28
C GLY A 119 10.53 -13.30 1.59
N VAL A 120 9.69 -13.43 2.62
CA VAL A 120 9.00 -14.70 2.93
C VAL A 120 8.01 -15.07 1.82
N GLY A 121 7.28 -14.07 1.30
CA GLY A 121 6.30 -14.25 0.24
C GLY A 121 6.88 -14.88 -1.03
N PHE A 122 8.09 -14.51 -1.42
CA PHE A 122 8.77 -15.14 -2.56
C PHE A 122 9.01 -16.65 -2.38
N ALA A 123 9.12 -17.10 -1.13
CA ALA A 123 9.33 -18.52 -0.83
C ALA A 123 8.03 -19.32 -0.68
N VAL A 124 6.90 -18.67 -0.32
CA VAL A 124 5.68 -19.40 0.06
C VAL A 124 4.46 -19.09 -0.81
N LEU A 125 4.45 -17.97 -1.53
CA LEU A 125 3.35 -17.60 -2.41
C LEU A 125 3.54 -18.14 -3.83
N PRO A 126 2.45 -18.39 -4.57
CA PRO A 126 2.50 -18.56 -6.01
C PRO A 126 3.18 -17.38 -6.71
N PRO A 127 3.96 -17.62 -7.79
CA PRO A 127 4.75 -16.56 -8.45
C PRO A 127 3.91 -15.36 -8.91
N GLY A 128 2.68 -15.59 -9.37
CA GLY A 128 1.77 -14.51 -9.78
C GLY A 128 1.41 -13.58 -8.62
N LEU A 129 1.16 -14.12 -7.42
CA LEU A 129 0.86 -13.31 -6.23
C LEU A 129 2.10 -12.59 -5.70
N SER A 130 3.27 -13.23 -5.76
CA SER A 130 4.54 -12.59 -5.39
C SER A 130 4.85 -11.42 -6.34
N ALA A 131 4.72 -11.62 -7.65
CA ALA A 131 4.93 -10.57 -8.65
C ALA A 131 3.95 -9.41 -8.46
N TYR A 132 2.68 -9.70 -8.21
CA TYR A 132 1.68 -8.67 -7.91
C TYR A 132 2.07 -7.83 -6.71
N SER A 133 2.38 -8.46 -5.58
CA SER A 133 2.75 -7.76 -4.35
C SER A 133 4.01 -6.92 -4.52
N PHE A 134 5.00 -7.46 -5.24
CA PHE A 134 6.24 -6.75 -5.55
C PHE A 134 5.98 -5.50 -6.40
N ILE A 135 5.16 -5.60 -7.44
CA ILE A 135 4.84 -4.48 -8.32
C ILE A 135 4.03 -3.42 -7.59
N VAL A 136 3.05 -3.80 -6.75
CA VAL A 136 2.30 -2.86 -5.91
C VAL A 136 3.26 -2.07 -5.02
N MET A 137 4.17 -2.73 -4.33
CA MET A 137 5.14 -2.07 -3.45
C MET A 137 6.12 -1.20 -4.24
N LEU A 138 6.62 -1.70 -5.38
CA LEU A 138 7.54 -0.98 -6.24
C LEU A 138 6.94 0.32 -6.78
N LEU A 139 5.68 0.31 -7.21
CA LEU A 139 5.00 1.49 -7.72
C LEU A 139 4.96 2.62 -6.69
N HIS A 140 4.76 2.31 -5.40
CA HIS A 140 4.76 3.32 -4.34
C HIS A 140 6.15 3.92 -4.10
N VAL A 141 7.19 3.11 -4.24
CA VAL A 141 8.56 3.60 -4.12
C VAL A 141 8.97 4.41 -5.36
N LEU A 142 8.44 4.06 -6.53
CA LEU A 142 8.70 4.79 -7.79
C LEU A 142 7.95 6.11 -7.91
N THR A 143 6.87 6.31 -7.15
CA THR A 143 6.02 7.51 -7.22
C THR A 143 5.94 8.23 -5.87
N PRO A 144 7.06 8.77 -5.35
CA PRO A 144 7.09 9.46 -4.07
C PRO A 144 6.23 10.74 -4.10
N SER A 145 5.83 11.18 -2.91
CA SER A 145 5.29 12.53 -2.73
C SER A 145 6.44 13.49 -2.41
N PRO A 146 6.42 14.74 -2.93
CA PRO A 146 7.43 15.74 -2.59
C PRO A 146 7.37 16.20 -1.13
N LEU A 147 6.22 16.03 -0.47
CA LEU A 147 6.04 16.39 0.94
C LEU A 147 6.73 15.36 1.85
N ILE A 148 6.43 14.09 1.65
CA ILE A 148 6.99 12.95 2.39
C ILE A 148 7.14 11.80 1.39
N PRO A 149 8.34 11.27 1.17
CA PRO A 149 8.61 10.32 0.09
C PRO A 149 7.67 9.10 0.06
N LEU A 150 7.33 8.56 1.22
CA LEU A 150 6.48 7.37 1.37
C LEU A 150 5.10 7.72 1.98
N LEU A 151 4.58 8.92 1.72
CA LEU A 151 3.31 9.38 2.29
C LEU A 151 2.16 8.40 2.03
N GLY A 152 1.54 7.93 3.11
CA GLY A 152 0.40 7.01 3.06
C GLY A 152 0.75 5.56 2.71
N LEU A 153 2.03 5.16 2.81
CA LEU A 153 2.48 3.80 2.50
C LEU A 153 1.63 2.71 3.19
N PRO A 154 1.31 2.79 4.50
CA PRO A 154 0.51 1.76 5.15
C PRO A 154 -0.84 1.52 4.47
N ARG A 155 -1.51 2.60 4.05
CA ARG A 155 -2.80 2.53 3.35
C ARG A 155 -2.66 1.88 1.98
N PHE A 156 -1.63 2.24 1.23
CA PHE A 156 -1.40 1.69 -0.09
C PHE A 156 -0.95 0.22 -0.04
N MET A 157 -0.24 -0.18 1.01
CA MET A 157 0.15 -1.58 1.18
C MET A 157 -1.04 -2.51 1.47
N LEU A 158 -2.22 -1.99 1.80
CA LEU A 158 -3.45 -2.81 1.85
C LEU A 158 -3.78 -3.44 0.48
N GLU A 159 -3.37 -2.82 -0.62
CA GLU A 159 -3.51 -3.40 -1.96
C GLU A 159 -2.64 -4.65 -2.14
N ALA A 160 -1.50 -4.74 -1.45
CA ALA A 160 -0.62 -5.91 -1.48
C ALA A 160 -1.18 -7.06 -0.61
N PHE A 161 -2.48 -7.37 -0.77
CA PHE A 161 -3.20 -8.35 0.06
C PHE A 161 -2.51 -9.71 0.19
N PRO A 162 -1.73 -10.24 -0.78
CA PRO A 162 -1.07 -11.53 -0.61
C PRO A 162 -0.06 -11.54 0.55
N LEU A 163 0.49 -10.37 0.92
CA LEU A 163 1.42 -10.28 2.04
C LEU A 163 0.71 -10.48 3.40
N PHE A 164 -0.59 -10.16 3.47
CA PHE A 164 -1.39 -10.48 4.66
C PHE A 164 -1.67 -11.99 4.76
N LEU A 165 -1.72 -12.72 3.64
CA LEU A 165 -1.78 -14.19 3.66
C LEU A 165 -0.48 -14.77 4.23
N VAL A 166 0.68 -14.21 3.85
CA VAL A 166 1.97 -14.57 4.43
C VAL A 166 1.99 -14.31 5.93
N LEU A 167 1.55 -13.14 6.36
CA LEU A 167 1.44 -12.80 7.77
C LEU A 167 0.53 -13.79 8.52
N GLY A 168 -0.66 -14.08 7.98
CA GLY A 168 -1.56 -15.08 8.54
C GLY A 168 -0.93 -16.47 8.66
N LEU A 169 -0.17 -16.90 7.65
CA LEU A 169 0.55 -18.16 7.66
C LEU A 169 1.62 -18.19 8.76
N LEU A 170 2.37 -17.12 8.94
CA LEU A 170 3.40 -17.03 9.99
C LEU A 170 2.76 -17.05 11.38
N LEU A 171 1.69 -16.29 11.59
CA LEU A 171 0.99 -16.19 12.87
C LEU A 171 0.23 -17.48 13.23
N SER A 172 -0.29 -18.21 12.25
CA SER A 172 -1.02 -19.47 12.47
C SER A 172 -0.17 -20.55 13.13
N ARG A 173 1.15 -20.48 12.95
CA ARG A 173 2.12 -21.42 13.53
C ARG A 173 2.43 -21.16 15.01
N ASN A 174 2.06 -19.99 15.52
CA ASN A 174 2.38 -19.55 16.89
C ASN A 174 1.17 -18.84 17.51
N ARG A 175 0.36 -19.60 18.27
CA ARG A 175 -0.85 -19.06 18.90
C ARG A 175 -0.61 -17.85 19.82
N PRO A 176 0.41 -17.82 20.70
CA PRO A 176 0.74 -16.64 21.47
C PRO A 176 1.02 -15.41 20.60
N ALA A 177 1.83 -15.56 19.54
CA ALA A 177 2.12 -14.46 18.60
C ALA A 177 0.85 -13.97 17.90
N LEU A 178 -0.05 -14.89 17.50
CA LEU A 178 -1.35 -14.50 16.92
C LEU A 178 -2.19 -13.69 17.90
N VAL A 179 -2.30 -14.12 19.16
CA VAL A 179 -3.09 -13.39 20.18
C VAL A 179 -2.49 -12.00 20.43
N VAL A 180 -1.17 -11.91 20.60
CA VAL A 180 -0.49 -10.62 20.77
C VAL A 180 -0.73 -9.72 19.55
N TRP A 181 -0.59 -10.25 18.34
CA TRP A 181 -0.87 -9.50 17.11
C TRP A 181 -2.31 -8.97 17.07
N LEU A 182 -3.29 -9.79 17.39
CA LEU A 182 -4.70 -9.40 17.39
C LEU A 182 -4.99 -8.32 18.44
N LEU A 183 -4.41 -8.42 19.63
CA LEU A 183 -4.57 -7.41 20.67
C LEU A 183 -3.93 -6.08 20.29
N VAL A 184 -2.68 -6.12 19.76
CA VAL A 184 -1.96 -4.91 19.34
C VAL A 184 -2.65 -4.26 18.14
N SER A 185 -2.97 -5.03 17.10
CA SER A 185 -3.63 -4.49 15.90
C SER A 185 -5.05 -3.99 16.18
N GLY A 186 -5.79 -4.69 17.04
CA GLY A 186 -7.10 -4.25 17.50
C GLY A 186 -7.04 -2.96 18.30
N GLY A 187 -6.11 -2.86 19.25
CA GLY A 187 -5.88 -1.64 20.03
C GLY A 187 -5.46 -0.45 19.17
N LEU A 188 -4.51 -0.65 18.24
CA LEU A 188 -4.13 0.38 17.27
C LEU A 188 -5.29 0.77 16.36
N GLY A 189 -6.08 -0.20 15.88
CA GLY A 189 -7.26 0.06 15.06
C GLY A 189 -8.29 0.92 15.79
N MET A 190 -8.55 0.64 17.07
CA MET A 190 -9.43 1.48 17.91
C MET A 190 -8.88 2.89 18.08
N ALA A 191 -7.59 3.03 18.39
CA ALA A 191 -6.95 4.33 18.56
C ALA A 191 -6.99 5.15 17.27
N LEU A 192 -6.62 4.56 16.12
CA LEU A 192 -6.66 5.22 14.82
C LEU A 192 -8.08 5.58 14.39
N THR A 193 -9.07 4.71 14.67
CA THR A 193 -10.48 5.01 14.39
C THR A 193 -10.96 6.19 15.24
N THR A 194 -10.58 6.25 16.51
CA THR A 194 -10.90 7.38 17.39
C THR A 194 -10.31 8.69 16.87
N LEU A 195 -9.05 8.66 16.43
CA LEU A 195 -8.42 9.83 15.80
C LEU A 195 -9.17 10.25 14.53
N PHE A 196 -9.51 9.31 13.66
CA PHE A 196 -10.24 9.57 12.43
C PHE A 196 -11.61 10.21 12.66
N VAL A 197 -12.42 9.64 13.56
CA VAL A 197 -13.76 10.19 13.84
C VAL A 197 -13.73 11.53 14.58
N THR A 198 -12.59 11.88 15.19
CA THR A 198 -12.36 13.21 15.78
C THR A 198 -11.69 14.18 14.81
N TRP A 199 -11.72 13.88 13.49
CA TRP A 199 -11.17 14.71 12.42
C TRP A 199 -9.67 14.99 12.55
N ARG A 200 -8.93 14.05 13.09
CA ARG A 200 -7.48 14.12 13.14
C ARG A 200 -6.87 13.36 11.97
N TRP A 201 -5.74 13.84 11.49
CA TRP A 201 -5.03 13.16 10.42
C TRP A 201 -4.53 11.79 10.87
N VAL A 202 -4.86 10.76 10.10
CA VAL A 202 -4.44 9.38 10.35
C VAL A 202 -3.74 8.84 9.11
N ALA A 203 -2.55 9.36 8.80
CA ALA A 203 -1.67 8.92 7.72
C ALA A 203 -2.29 8.90 6.30
#